data_39c7944f5d35b1c78b4be4e222335fc4
#
_entry.id   39c7944f5d35b1c78b4be4e222335fc4
#
_cell.length_a   1.000
_cell.length_b   1.000
_cell.length_c   1.000
_cell.angle_alpha   90.00
_cell.angle_beta   90.00
_cell.angle_gamma   90.00
#
_symmetry.space_group_name_H-M   'P 1'
#
loop_
_entity.id
_entity.type
_entity.pdbx_description
1 polymer ?
#
loop_
_entity_poly.entity_id
_entity_poly.type
_entity_poly.pdbx_seq_one_letter_code
_entity_poly.pdbx_strand_id
1 'polypeptide(L)'
;MKLVPALSLFSLVPIALVGCTAPASPRADGGTALVLADGYELGNYNPVAGFGEAGEAKVYDGLVRLSGGRDSGIPALEPALAAEMPVPDADAKVWTVRIRDGVRFTDGTPFGPEDVVATYRAILDPASASPLATSYDMLESVQATGPDTVEFRLAYPYSPWPTKLLLGIAPSEQLTGGLAEQSPLNSAPVGTGPYELVSLRADQAVYEANEDYWDGAPQVKRLTVVYVPDDNARAQRMASGELDGANLPPLLANTFADRDGYEVVANTSADWRGVTLPADNPVTADPAMRTALNLAVDRGAMVESILAGHGRAASTPVPEVYGDAYEPSAVFPFDRVRAEQILSDAGWVPGPDGVRVRDGAGAEFTVMYFPQDTLRRDLSQAFASDASKIGVRVNVEAVDRSVFPDQLTAKAGLLGGGDLPYDPDTQLYSTLHSSYARPGVGSGYDNASNYVNSRIDRALDDARRSVDAAARAADYRAVQTAYVADPGYVMLVFLDHTYVVRDSDWTGRAPILEPHSHGVGWGPWWNLREWTRP
;
A
#
# COMPACT_ATOMS: atom_id res chain seq x y z
N MET A 1 7.85 12.88 -87.98
CA MET A 1 7.30 11.95 -86.95
C MET A 1 7.10 12.72 -85.68
N LYS A 2 5.90 13.19 -85.41
CA LYS A 2 5.55 14.03 -84.26
C LYS A 2 4.91 13.12 -83.21
N LEU A 3 5.51 13.01 -82.02
CA LEU A 3 4.90 12.37 -80.85
C LEU A 3 4.02 13.39 -80.12
N VAL A 4 2.79 12.99 -79.83
CA VAL A 4 1.82 13.71 -79.02
C VAL A 4 1.82 13.08 -77.61
N PRO A 5 1.92 13.84 -76.48
CA PRO A 5 1.73 13.26 -75.17
C PRO A 5 0.27 13.24 -74.78
N ALA A 6 -0.22 12.06 -74.31
CA ALA A 6 -1.54 11.90 -73.72
C ALA A 6 -1.59 12.42 -72.30
N LEU A 7 -2.52 13.34 -72.01
CA LEU A 7 -2.86 13.85 -70.71
C LEU A 7 -3.82 12.87 -70.03
N SER A 8 -3.40 12.23 -68.92
CA SER A 8 -4.29 11.41 -68.10
C SER A 8 -4.89 12.31 -66.99
N LEU A 9 -6.20 12.52 -67.03
CA LEU A 9 -6.99 13.14 -65.97
C LEU A 9 -7.09 12.16 -64.78
N PHE A 10 -6.50 12.51 -63.63
CA PHE A 10 -6.77 11.84 -62.37
C PHE A 10 -7.98 12.51 -61.67
N SER A 11 -9.09 11.78 -61.61
CA SER A 11 -10.24 12.19 -60.80
C SER A 11 -9.98 11.92 -59.32
N LEU A 12 -9.88 12.97 -58.53
CA LEU A 12 -9.88 12.88 -57.04
C LEU A 12 -11.32 12.55 -56.59
N VAL A 13 -11.52 11.36 -56.06
CA VAL A 13 -12.70 11.01 -55.26
C VAL A 13 -12.44 11.39 -53.80
N PRO A 14 -13.25 12.23 -53.16
CA PRO A 14 -13.09 12.48 -51.73
C PRO A 14 -13.57 11.24 -50.95
N ILE A 15 -12.64 10.57 -50.23
CA ILE A 15 -12.98 9.55 -49.24
C ILE A 15 -13.46 10.31 -48.00
N ALA A 16 -14.77 10.33 -47.80
CA ALA A 16 -15.35 10.74 -46.51
C ALA A 16 -15.04 9.65 -45.47
N LEU A 17 -14.13 9.93 -44.55
CA LEU A 17 -13.94 9.11 -43.35
C LEU A 17 -15.20 9.29 -42.46
N VAL A 18 -16.16 8.41 -42.62
CA VAL A 18 -17.23 8.23 -41.64
C VAL A 18 -16.59 7.47 -40.46
N GLY A 19 -16.27 8.17 -39.39
CA GLY A 19 -15.89 7.57 -38.13
C GLY A 19 -17.08 6.76 -37.62
N CYS A 20 -17.08 5.45 -37.81
CA CYS A 20 -17.99 4.55 -37.13
C CYS A 20 -17.51 4.43 -35.66
N THR A 21 -18.06 5.25 -34.78
CA THR A 21 -18.17 4.87 -33.37
C THR A 21 -19.19 3.74 -33.30
N ALA A 22 -18.70 2.50 -33.40
CA ALA A 22 -19.53 1.36 -33.08
C ALA A 22 -19.95 1.47 -31.60
N PRO A 23 -21.25 1.43 -31.28
CA PRO A 23 -21.65 1.31 -29.89
C PRO A 23 -21.05 0.01 -29.34
N ALA A 24 -20.48 0.08 -28.11
CA ALA A 24 -19.99 -1.10 -27.43
C ALA A 24 -21.10 -2.15 -27.42
N SER A 25 -20.79 -3.34 -27.96
CA SER A 25 -21.76 -4.44 -27.97
C SER A 25 -22.17 -4.75 -26.51
N PRO A 26 -23.48 -4.94 -26.22
CA PRO A 26 -23.91 -5.36 -24.89
C PRO A 26 -23.16 -6.66 -24.52
N ARG A 27 -22.55 -6.70 -23.34
CA ARG A 27 -21.91 -7.92 -22.85
C ARG A 27 -22.96 -9.03 -22.71
N ALA A 28 -22.59 -10.23 -23.14
CA ALA A 28 -23.47 -11.40 -23.13
C ALA A 28 -23.83 -11.91 -21.70
N ASP A 29 -23.20 -11.36 -20.65
CA ASP A 29 -23.32 -11.73 -19.24
C ASP A 29 -24.36 -10.91 -18.45
N GLY A 30 -25.22 -10.16 -19.14
CA GLY A 30 -26.23 -9.30 -18.48
C GLY A 30 -25.64 -8.19 -17.62
N GLY A 31 -24.32 -7.94 -17.73
CA GLY A 31 -23.61 -6.87 -17.01
C GLY A 31 -23.32 -7.18 -15.54
N THR A 32 -23.32 -8.46 -15.14
CA THR A 32 -22.95 -8.89 -13.78
C THR A 32 -21.47 -9.23 -13.62
N ALA A 33 -20.67 -9.04 -14.66
CA ALA A 33 -19.23 -9.22 -14.64
C ALA A 33 -18.49 -7.90 -14.73
N LEU A 34 -17.32 -7.84 -14.07
CA LEU A 34 -16.37 -6.73 -14.12
C LEU A 34 -15.01 -7.21 -14.61
N VAL A 35 -14.34 -6.37 -15.39
CA VAL A 35 -12.94 -6.54 -15.82
C VAL A 35 -12.13 -5.37 -15.31
N LEU A 36 -11.24 -5.62 -14.37
CA LEU A 36 -10.38 -4.62 -13.76
C LEU A 36 -8.92 -4.86 -14.13
N ALA A 37 -8.12 -3.82 -14.25
CA ALA A 37 -6.68 -3.95 -14.48
C ALA A 37 -5.87 -3.42 -13.30
N ASP A 38 -4.83 -4.17 -12.95
CA ASP A 38 -3.89 -3.85 -11.88
C ASP A 38 -2.44 -3.92 -12.38
N GLY A 39 -1.56 -3.19 -11.69
CA GLY A 39 -0.11 -3.26 -11.88
C GLY A 39 0.60 -4.29 -11.01
N TYR A 40 -0.11 -4.97 -10.12
CA TYR A 40 0.43 -5.98 -9.21
C TYR A 40 0.35 -7.39 -9.81
N GLU A 41 1.40 -8.18 -9.56
CA GLU A 41 1.43 -9.59 -9.94
C GLU A 41 0.31 -10.37 -9.25
N LEU A 42 -0.22 -11.35 -9.98
CA LEU A 42 -1.30 -12.22 -9.52
C LEU A 42 -0.73 -13.49 -8.90
N GLY A 43 -1.42 -14.02 -7.90
CA GLY A 43 -0.96 -15.17 -7.14
C GLY A 43 -0.59 -14.79 -5.70
N ASN A 44 0.11 -15.70 -4.99
CA ASN A 44 0.49 -15.52 -3.60
C ASN A 44 -0.70 -15.27 -2.66
N TYR A 45 -1.80 -16.02 -2.90
CA TYR A 45 -3.06 -15.83 -2.17
C TYR A 45 -3.10 -16.50 -0.78
N ASN A 46 -1.96 -16.97 -0.25
CA ASN A 46 -1.89 -17.58 1.06
C ASN A 46 -1.87 -16.51 2.18
N PRO A 47 -2.84 -16.50 3.12
CA PRO A 47 -2.83 -15.57 4.24
C PRO A 47 -1.57 -15.67 5.11
N VAL A 48 -1.01 -16.87 5.30
CA VAL A 48 0.24 -17.07 6.06
C VAL A 48 1.45 -16.44 5.34
N ALA A 49 1.36 -16.24 4.03
CA ALA A 49 2.35 -15.50 3.24
C ALA A 49 2.05 -13.98 3.15
N GLY A 50 1.06 -13.47 3.89
CA GLY A 50 0.73 -12.04 3.98
C GLY A 50 -0.43 -11.58 3.10
N PHE A 51 -1.06 -12.46 2.32
CA PHE A 51 -2.17 -12.06 1.46
C PHE A 51 -3.37 -11.58 2.27
N GLY A 52 -3.82 -10.37 1.99
CA GLY A 52 -5.02 -9.81 2.59
C GLY A 52 -4.86 -9.37 4.05
N GLU A 53 -3.62 -9.15 4.54
CA GLU A 53 -3.38 -8.73 5.93
C GLU A 53 -4.14 -7.45 6.29
N ALA A 54 -4.33 -6.55 5.35
CA ALA A 54 -5.04 -5.29 5.56
C ALA A 54 -6.57 -5.40 5.40
N GLY A 55 -7.11 -6.58 5.06
CA GLY A 55 -8.55 -6.83 4.97
C GLY A 55 -9.14 -6.71 3.55
N GLU A 56 -8.32 -6.64 2.51
CA GLU A 56 -8.76 -6.50 1.11
C GLU A 56 -9.08 -7.83 0.42
N ALA A 57 -8.76 -8.97 1.04
CA ALA A 57 -8.91 -10.27 0.41
C ALA A 57 -10.36 -10.55 -0.02
N LYS A 58 -10.57 -10.87 -1.29
CA LYS A 58 -11.91 -11.23 -1.81
C LYS A 58 -12.25 -12.69 -1.55
N VAL A 59 -11.25 -13.54 -1.37
CA VAL A 59 -11.42 -15.00 -1.20
C VAL A 59 -11.42 -15.44 0.25
N TYR A 60 -11.04 -14.57 1.19
CA TYR A 60 -11.01 -14.86 2.62
C TYR A 60 -11.75 -13.81 3.42
N ASP A 61 -12.29 -14.23 4.57
CA ASP A 61 -12.66 -13.33 5.64
C ASP A 61 -11.68 -13.46 6.80
N GLY A 62 -11.44 -12.34 7.50
CA GLY A 62 -10.80 -12.31 8.81
C GLY A 62 -11.82 -12.56 9.94
N LEU A 63 -11.35 -12.56 11.18
CA LEU A 63 -12.25 -12.59 12.34
C LEU A 63 -13.06 -11.29 12.45
N VAL A 64 -12.43 -10.17 12.09
CA VAL A 64 -13.09 -8.88 11.91
C VAL A 64 -12.87 -8.39 10.48
N ARG A 65 -13.65 -7.41 10.06
CA ARG A 65 -13.51 -6.73 8.77
C ARG A 65 -13.63 -5.23 8.94
N LEU A 66 -13.21 -4.49 7.92
CA LEU A 66 -13.38 -3.06 7.85
C LEU A 66 -14.85 -2.72 7.59
N SER A 67 -15.37 -1.73 8.28
CA SER A 67 -16.68 -1.17 7.96
C SER A 67 -16.54 0.06 7.08
N GLY A 68 -17.38 0.17 6.04
CA GLY A 68 -17.43 1.34 5.17
C GLY A 68 -17.82 2.59 5.97
N GLY A 69 -16.97 3.61 5.91
CA GLY A 69 -17.25 4.92 6.48
C GLY A 69 -18.05 5.80 5.52
N ARG A 70 -18.59 6.90 6.04
CA ARG A 70 -19.13 7.99 5.20
C ARG A 70 -18.06 8.98 4.76
N ASP A 71 -16.87 8.83 5.31
CA ASP A 71 -15.68 9.64 5.04
C ASP A 71 -14.44 8.73 4.95
N SER A 72 -13.33 9.30 4.51
CA SER A 72 -12.03 8.63 4.39
C SER A 72 -11.22 8.64 5.70
N GLY A 73 -11.89 8.67 6.85
CA GLY A 73 -11.24 8.48 8.15
C GLY A 73 -10.81 7.03 8.38
N ILE A 74 -10.15 6.78 9.50
CA ILE A 74 -9.79 5.41 9.90
C ILE A 74 -11.08 4.59 9.99
N PRO A 75 -11.23 3.51 9.20
CA PRO A 75 -12.44 2.69 9.23
C PRO A 75 -12.61 2.00 10.58
N ALA A 76 -13.84 1.91 11.05
CA ALA A 76 -14.14 1.08 12.19
C ALA A 76 -14.01 -0.41 11.83
N LEU A 77 -13.78 -1.23 12.83
CA LEU A 77 -13.82 -2.68 12.69
C LEU A 77 -15.21 -3.19 13.08
N GLU A 78 -15.67 -4.18 12.35
CA GLU A 78 -16.90 -4.90 12.68
C GLU A 78 -16.66 -6.42 12.66
N PRO A 79 -17.49 -7.21 13.37
CA PRO A 79 -17.38 -8.67 13.36
C PRO A 79 -17.57 -9.24 11.94
N ALA A 80 -16.72 -10.23 11.58
CA ALA A 80 -16.88 -11.02 10.35
C ALA A 80 -17.02 -12.51 10.69
N LEU A 81 -15.93 -13.28 10.70
CA LEU A 81 -15.98 -14.67 11.20
C LEU A 81 -16.13 -14.72 12.73
N ALA A 82 -15.80 -13.65 13.45
CA ALA A 82 -16.22 -13.50 14.83
C ALA A 82 -17.73 -13.20 14.90
N ALA A 83 -18.43 -13.77 15.88
CA ALA A 83 -19.84 -13.52 16.12
C ALA A 83 -20.09 -12.13 16.76
N GLU A 84 -19.09 -11.61 17.45
CA GLU A 84 -19.06 -10.29 18.09
C GLU A 84 -17.62 -9.75 18.12
N MET A 85 -17.43 -8.49 18.46
CA MET A 85 -16.08 -7.92 18.55
C MET A 85 -15.25 -8.67 19.60
N PRO A 86 -13.94 -8.90 19.34
CA PRO A 86 -13.03 -9.51 20.29
C PRO A 86 -12.99 -8.77 21.63
N VAL A 87 -12.99 -9.51 22.72
CA VAL A 87 -13.05 -8.96 24.08
C VAL A 87 -11.69 -9.14 24.78
N PRO A 88 -11.03 -8.05 25.19
CA PRO A 88 -9.79 -8.13 25.96
C PRO A 88 -10.07 -8.40 27.45
N ASP A 89 -9.06 -8.99 28.12
CA ASP A 89 -8.97 -8.90 29.57
C ASP A 89 -8.59 -7.48 30.05
N ALA A 90 -8.52 -7.30 31.36
CA ALA A 90 -8.24 -5.97 31.96
C ALA A 90 -6.88 -5.37 31.52
N ASP A 91 -5.91 -6.22 31.18
CA ASP A 91 -4.56 -5.83 30.81
C ASP A 91 -4.33 -5.81 29.29
N ALA A 92 -5.37 -6.10 28.47
CA ALA A 92 -5.31 -6.28 27.02
C ALA A 92 -4.23 -7.27 26.55
N LYS A 93 -3.98 -8.30 27.36
CA LYS A 93 -3.04 -9.39 27.07
C LYS A 93 -3.74 -10.67 26.63
N VAL A 94 -4.96 -10.88 27.04
CA VAL A 94 -5.76 -12.03 26.64
C VAL A 94 -6.98 -11.54 25.92
N TRP A 95 -7.15 -11.99 24.67
CA TRP A 95 -8.28 -11.63 23.83
C TRP A 95 -9.12 -12.86 23.54
N THR A 96 -10.40 -12.79 23.89
CA THR A 96 -11.35 -13.87 23.63
C THR A 96 -12.19 -13.52 22.40
N VAL A 97 -12.27 -14.47 21.48
CA VAL A 97 -13.05 -14.36 20.24
C VAL A 97 -14.04 -15.52 20.19
N ARG A 98 -15.32 -15.19 20.12
CA ARG A 98 -16.35 -16.16 19.81
C ARG A 98 -16.59 -16.18 18.31
N ILE A 99 -16.42 -17.34 17.66
CA ILE A 99 -16.57 -17.48 16.22
C ILE A 99 -18.03 -17.73 15.82
N ARG A 100 -18.35 -17.37 14.59
CA ARG A 100 -19.66 -17.57 13.95
C ARG A 100 -19.88 -19.05 13.64
N ASP A 101 -21.08 -19.54 13.92
CA ASP A 101 -21.51 -20.90 13.56
C ASP A 101 -22.03 -20.96 12.11
N GLY A 102 -21.93 -22.14 11.51
CA GLY A 102 -22.51 -22.45 10.20
C GLY A 102 -21.78 -21.91 8.99
N VAL A 103 -20.60 -21.26 9.15
CA VAL A 103 -19.77 -20.81 8.05
C VAL A 103 -19.06 -21.99 7.39
N ARG A 104 -18.91 -21.94 6.06
CA ARG A 104 -18.16 -22.94 5.28
C ARG A 104 -17.11 -22.28 4.40
N PHE A 105 -16.04 -23.01 4.17
CA PHE A 105 -15.08 -22.70 3.11
C PHE A 105 -15.67 -23.01 1.73
N THR A 106 -15.07 -22.44 0.68
CA THR A 106 -15.51 -22.64 -0.71
C THR A 106 -15.40 -24.09 -1.21
N ASP A 107 -14.61 -24.93 -0.54
CA ASP A 107 -14.56 -26.39 -0.78
C ASP A 107 -15.67 -27.17 -0.05
N GLY A 108 -16.52 -26.49 0.71
CA GLY A 108 -17.63 -27.05 1.48
C GLY A 108 -17.25 -27.55 2.88
N THR A 109 -15.99 -27.53 3.28
CA THR A 109 -15.57 -27.87 4.65
C THR A 109 -16.08 -26.86 5.66
N PRO A 110 -16.45 -27.26 6.89
CA PRO A 110 -16.92 -26.31 7.90
C PRO A 110 -15.77 -25.50 8.47
N PHE A 111 -16.00 -24.20 8.70
CA PHE A 111 -15.10 -23.33 9.45
C PHE A 111 -15.29 -23.56 10.97
N GLY A 112 -14.17 -23.58 11.72
CA GLY A 112 -14.16 -23.76 13.16
C GLY A 112 -12.97 -23.13 13.88
N PRO A 113 -12.91 -23.25 15.23
CA PRO A 113 -11.81 -22.70 16.03
C PRO A 113 -10.43 -23.23 15.63
N GLU A 114 -10.35 -24.46 15.14
CA GLU A 114 -9.08 -25.10 14.75
C GLU A 114 -8.45 -24.41 13.54
N ASP A 115 -9.25 -23.86 12.63
CA ASP A 115 -8.75 -23.12 11.46
C ASP A 115 -8.08 -21.81 11.88
N VAL A 116 -8.72 -21.11 12.83
CA VAL A 116 -8.14 -19.89 13.43
C VAL A 116 -6.82 -20.24 14.11
N VAL A 117 -6.81 -21.26 14.96
CA VAL A 117 -5.61 -21.70 15.68
C VAL A 117 -4.51 -22.11 14.71
N ALA A 118 -4.83 -22.88 13.66
CA ALA A 118 -3.86 -23.34 12.66
C ALA A 118 -3.26 -22.17 11.89
N THR A 119 -4.09 -21.19 11.45
CA THR A 119 -3.62 -20.02 10.69
C THR A 119 -2.61 -19.20 11.49
N TYR A 120 -2.92 -18.81 12.72
CA TYR A 120 -2.01 -17.99 13.52
C TYR A 120 -0.79 -18.79 14.03
N ARG A 121 -0.91 -20.08 14.29
CA ARG A 121 0.26 -20.93 14.61
C ARG A 121 1.20 -21.07 13.41
N ALA A 122 0.68 -21.19 12.20
CA ALA A 122 1.49 -21.25 11.00
C ALA A 122 2.31 -19.96 10.79
N ILE A 123 1.77 -18.79 11.16
CA ILE A 123 2.54 -17.53 11.11
C ILE A 123 3.71 -17.56 12.09
N LEU A 124 3.50 -18.09 13.30
CA LEU A 124 4.52 -18.14 14.35
C LEU A 124 5.52 -19.29 14.18
N ASP A 125 5.23 -20.28 13.34
CA ASP A 125 6.13 -21.41 13.10
C ASP A 125 7.34 -20.98 12.26
N PRO A 126 8.58 -21.06 12.79
CA PRO A 126 9.78 -20.74 12.02
C PRO A 126 9.92 -21.56 10.73
N ALA A 127 9.35 -22.77 10.68
CA ALA A 127 9.39 -23.63 9.50
C ALA A 127 8.55 -23.09 8.32
N SER A 128 7.57 -22.24 8.59
CA SER A 128 6.77 -21.58 7.57
C SER A 128 7.52 -20.44 6.87
N ALA A 129 8.53 -19.85 7.53
CA ALA A 129 9.21 -18.64 7.11
C ALA A 129 8.20 -17.53 6.70
N SER A 130 7.10 -17.40 7.46
CA SER A 130 6.08 -16.38 7.21
C SER A 130 6.68 -14.99 7.29
N PRO A 131 6.48 -14.12 6.28
CA PRO A 131 6.91 -12.73 6.34
C PRO A 131 6.17 -11.94 7.44
N LEU A 132 5.03 -12.45 7.93
CA LEU A 132 4.23 -11.84 8.99
C LEU A 132 4.78 -12.11 10.40
N ALA A 133 5.70 -13.05 10.59
CA ALA A 133 6.16 -13.48 11.91
C ALA A 133 6.62 -12.30 12.80
N THR A 134 7.32 -11.32 12.22
CA THR A 134 7.80 -10.13 12.94
C THR A 134 6.66 -9.18 13.29
N SER A 135 5.66 -9.04 12.42
CA SER A 135 4.50 -8.15 12.65
C SER A 135 3.47 -8.74 13.63
N TYR A 136 3.65 -10.01 14.03
CA TYR A 136 2.88 -10.72 15.04
C TYR A 136 3.72 -11.10 16.28
N ASP A 137 4.84 -10.42 16.54
CA ASP A 137 5.77 -10.70 17.64
C ASP A 137 5.14 -10.60 19.04
N MET A 138 4.03 -9.83 19.15
CA MET A 138 3.25 -9.75 20.38
C MET A 138 2.46 -11.04 20.68
N LEU A 139 2.17 -11.89 19.70
CA LEU A 139 1.36 -13.10 19.88
C LEU A 139 2.20 -14.23 20.48
N GLU A 140 1.93 -14.56 21.77
CA GLU A 140 2.60 -15.65 22.47
C GLU A 140 1.96 -17.00 22.18
N SER A 141 0.62 -17.06 22.15
CA SER A 141 -0.10 -18.30 21.87
C SER A 141 -1.52 -18.06 21.42
N VAL A 142 -2.07 -19.04 20.69
CA VAL A 142 -3.47 -19.12 20.28
C VAL A 142 -4.00 -20.52 20.54
N GLN A 143 -5.22 -20.63 21.11
CA GLN A 143 -5.84 -21.90 21.45
C GLN A 143 -7.35 -21.85 21.36
N ALA A 144 -7.96 -22.98 20.98
CA ALA A 144 -9.40 -23.19 21.14
C ALA A 144 -9.70 -23.50 22.62
N THR A 145 -10.63 -22.75 23.21
CA THR A 145 -11.04 -22.93 24.62
C THR A 145 -12.45 -23.44 24.76
N GLY A 146 -13.16 -23.57 23.65
CA GLY A 146 -14.52 -24.10 23.56
C GLY A 146 -14.86 -24.51 22.12
N PRO A 147 -16.08 -24.99 21.88
CA PRO A 147 -16.51 -25.41 20.55
C PRO A 147 -16.64 -24.25 19.56
N ASP A 148 -16.76 -23.01 20.05
CA ASP A 148 -16.93 -21.78 19.28
C ASP A 148 -16.02 -20.64 19.77
N THR A 149 -14.99 -20.94 20.58
CA THR A 149 -14.24 -19.89 21.28
C THR A 149 -12.75 -20.11 21.10
N VAL A 150 -12.05 -19.02 20.71
CA VAL A 150 -10.60 -18.94 20.57
C VAL A 150 -10.07 -17.89 21.53
N GLU A 151 -8.97 -18.20 22.21
CA GLU A 151 -8.20 -17.31 23.06
C GLU A 151 -6.84 -17.00 22.42
N PHE A 152 -6.52 -15.71 22.28
CA PHE A 152 -5.20 -15.20 21.92
C PHE A 152 -4.53 -14.64 23.15
N ARG A 153 -3.31 -15.09 23.43
CA ARG A 153 -2.48 -14.59 24.51
C ARG A 153 -1.31 -13.81 23.97
N LEU A 154 -1.15 -12.58 24.45
CA LEU A 154 -0.11 -11.66 24.01
C LEU A 154 0.99 -11.56 25.07
N ALA A 155 2.24 -11.43 24.66
CA ALA A 155 3.41 -11.29 25.51
C ALA A 155 3.38 -9.97 26.32
N TYR A 156 2.75 -8.93 25.76
CA TYR A 156 2.57 -7.62 26.37
C TYR A 156 1.20 -7.03 26.00
N PRO A 157 0.69 -6.02 26.75
CA PRO A 157 -0.54 -5.32 26.38
C PRO A 157 -0.43 -4.75 24.97
N TYR A 158 -1.45 -5.00 24.14
CA TYR A 158 -1.46 -4.50 22.76
C TYR A 158 -2.89 -4.13 22.34
N SER A 159 -3.23 -2.85 22.50
CA SER A 159 -4.57 -2.33 22.20
C SER A 159 -4.96 -2.46 20.71
N PRO A 160 -4.02 -2.35 19.74
CA PRO A 160 -4.34 -2.50 18.32
C PRO A 160 -4.61 -3.94 17.87
N TRP A 161 -4.56 -4.94 18.75
CA TRP A 161 -4.73 -6.35 18.39
C TRP A 161 -5.90 -6.64 17.44
N PRO A 162 -7.09 -6.02 17.58
CA PRO A 162 -8.19 -6.27 16.64
C PRO A 162 -7.85 -5.97 15.18
N THR A 163 -6.92 -5.06 14.88
CA THR A 163 -6.49 -4.78 13.50
C THR A 163 -5.71 -5.95 12.89
N LYS A 164 -5.06 -6.76 13.72
CA LYS A 164 -4.35 -7.98 13.31
C LYS A 164 -5.30 -9.14 12.99
N LEU A 165 -6.57 -9.02 13.36
CA LEU A 165 -7.61 -10.01 13.10
C LEU A 165 -8.35 -9.79 11.76
N LEU A 166 -7.91 -8.80 10.96
CA LEU A 166 -8.33 -8.60 9.56
C LEU A 166 -7.78 -9.69 8.63
N LEU A 167 -6.67 -10.33 9.01
CA LEU A 167 -6.05 -11.39 8.23
C LEU A 167 -7.04 -12.53 7.99
N GLY A 168 -7.12 -13.00 6.74
CA GLY A 168 -7.99 -14.10 6.34
C GLY A 168 -7.64 -15.43 7.00
N ILE A 169 -8.66 -16.25 7.30
CA ILE A 169 -8.47 -17.57 7.91
C ILE A 169 -8.45 -18.64 6.82
N ALA A 170 -7.37 -19.45 6.82
CA ALA A 170 -7.22 -20.60 5.92
C ALA A 170 -7.69 -21.90 6.59
N PRO A 171 -8.18 -22.90 5.83
CA PRO A 171 -8.59 -24.19 6.39
C PRO A 171 -7.38 -24.94 6.97
N SER A 172 -7.54 -25.46 8.17
CA SER A 172 -6.48 -26.15 8.93
C SER A 172 -5.89 -27.36 8.20
N GLU A 173 -6.70 -28.07 7.43
CA GLU A 173 -6.31 -29.22 6.64
C GLU A 173 -5.32 -28.87 5.52
N GLN A 174 -5.29 -27.61 5.08
CA GLN A 174 -4.38 -27.12 4.04
C GLN A 174 -3.10 -26.48 4.61
N LEU A 175 -3.04 -26.27 5.93
CA LEU A 175 -1.88 -25.75 6.64
C LEU A 175 -0.99 -26.90 7.16
N THR A 176 -0.51 -27.74 6.26
CA THR A 176 0.21 -28.99 6.56
C THR A 176 1.70 -28.80 6.91
N GLY A 177 2.14 -27.56 7.11
CA GLY A 177 3.54 -27.18 7.36
C GLY A 177 4.34 -26.91 6.07
N GLY A 178 5.61 -26.53 6.23
CA GLY A 178 6.49 -26.10 5.14
C GLY A 178 6.42 -24.60 4.87
N LEU A 179 7.20 -24.13 3.89
CA LEU A 179 7.33 -22.71 3.57
C LEU A 179 6.01 -22.10 3.08
N ALA A 180 5.61 -20.99 3.66
CA ALA A 180 4.37 -20.29 3.30
C ALA A 180 4.33 -19.90 1.81
N GLU A 181 5.46 -19.48 1.25
CA GLU A 181 5.61 -19.14 -0.17
C GLU A 181 5.42 -20.33 -1.12
N GLN A 182 5.58 -21.56 -0.64
CA GLN A 182 5.43 -22.79 -1.44
C GLN A 182 4.07 -23.47 -1.22
N SER A 183 3.21 -22.90 -0.40
CA SER A 183 1.87 -23.45 -0.13
C SER A 183 1.03 -23.48 -1.41
N PRO A 184 0.25 -24.57 -1.65
CA PRO A 184 -0.76 -24.60 -2.72
C PRO A 184 -1.80 -23.45 -2.64
N LEU A 185 -2.05 -22.91 -1.45
CA LEU A 185 -2.95 -21.77 -1.25
C LEU A 185 -2.53 -20.52 -2.01
N ASN A 186 -1.25 -20.40 -2.40
CA ASN A 186 -0.78 -19.28 -3.22
C ASN A 186 -1.39 -19.24 -4.63
N SER A 187 -1.81 -20.38 -5.16
CA SER A 187 -2.38 -20.48 -6.52
C SER A 187 -3.80 -21.06 -6.57
N ALA A 188 -4.22 -21.74 -5.50
CA ALA A 188 -5.54 -22.35 -5.36
C ALA A 188 -6.07 -22.05 -3.94
N PRO A 189 -6.42 -20.78 -3.65
CA PRO A 189 -6.91 -20.38 -2.34
C PRO A 189 -8.26 -21.03 -2.04
N VAL A 190 -8.43 -21.49 -0.81
CA VAL A 190 -9.70 -21.93 -0.24
C VAL A 190 -9.99 -21.05 0.96
N GLY A 191 -11.07 -20.30 0.90
CA GLY A 191 -11.43 -19.33 1.92
C GLY A 191 -12.93 -19.30 2.19
N THR A 192 -13.34 -18.44 3.11
CA THR A 192 -14.75 -18.23 3.47
C THR A 192 -15.35 -17.01 2.79
N GLY A 193 -14.56 -16.32 1.96
CA GLY A 193 -14.88 -15.00 1.42
C GLY A 193 -15.99 -14.98 0.37
N PRO A 194 -16.38 -13.75 -0.05
CA PRO A 194 -17.47 -13.53 -1.00
C PRO A 194 -17.18 -14.01 -2.43
N TYR A 195 -15.93 -14.30 -2.75
CA TYR A 195 -15.53 -14.80 -4.06
C TYR A 195 -14.62 -16.01 -3.94
N GLU A 196 -14.67 -16.87 -4.97
CA GLU A 196 -13.74 -17.98 -5.18
C GLU A 196 -12.88 -17.75 -6.43
N LEU A 197 -11.61 -18.12 -6.38
CA LEU A 197 -10.71 -18.09 -7.52
C LEU A 197 -10.96 -19.32 -8.40
N VAL A 198 -11.47 -19.12 -9.62
CA VAL A 198 -11.77 -20.23 -10.55
C VAL A 198 -10.73 -20.39 -11.66
N SER A 199 -9.90 -19.38 -11.89
CA SER A 199 -8.80 -19.48 -12.86
C SER A 199 -7.68 -18.49 -12.53
N LEU A 200 -6.44 -18.98 -12.55
CA LEU A 200 -5.25 -18.15 -12.41
C LEU A 200 -4.30 -18.42 -13.57
N ARG A 201 -3.88 -17.35 -14.23
CA ARG A 201 -2.82 -17.31 -15.24
C ARG A 201 -1.85 -16.19 -14.88
N ALA A 202 -0.69 -16.16 -15.51
CA ALA A 202 0.30 -15.12 -15.25
C ALA A 202 -0.22 -13.68 -15.53
N ASP A 203 -1.17 -13.55 -16.45
CA ASP A 203 -1.72 -12.27 -16.90
C ASP A 203 -3.16 -12.02 -16.43
N GLN A 204 -3.81 -12.99 -15.78
CA GLN A 204 -5.23 -12.90 -15.44
C GLN A 204 -5.63 -13.80 -14.27
N ALA A 205 -6.40 -13.27 -13.35
CA ALA A 205 -7.14 -14.00 -12.33
C ALA A 205 -8.65 -13.83 -12.55
N VAL A 206 -9.41 -14.92 -12.45
CA VAL A 206 -10.87 -14.90 -12.60
C VAL A 206 -11.49 -15.42 -11.31
N TYR A 207 -12.38 -14.62 -10.76
CA TYR A 207 -13.15 -14.93 -9.56
C TYR A 207 -14.63 -15.04 -9.91
N GLU A 208 -15.32 -15.97 -9.25
CA GLU A 208 -16.78 -16.08 -9.28
C GLU A 208 -17.36 -15.83 -7.88
N ALA A 209 -18.57 -15.31 -7.82
CA ALA A 209 -19.25 -15.07 -6.56
C ALA A 209 -19.46 -16.41 -5.82
N ASN A 210 -19.12 -16.44 -4.55
CA ASN A 210 -19.51 -17.53 -3.66
C ASN A 210 -21.02 -17.44 -3.41
N GLU A 211 -21.79 -18.33 -4.04
CA GLU A 211 -23.26 -18.32 -3.93
C GLU A 211 -23.75 -18.75 -2.53
N ASP A 212 -22.89 -19.46 -1.79
CA ASP A 212 -23.15 -19.90 -0.40
C ASP A 212 -22.49 -19.00 0.64
N TYR A 213 -22.08 -17.77 0.24
CA TYR A 213 -21.43 -16.84 1.16
C TYR A 213 -22.31 -16.54 2.37
N TRP A 214 -21.74 -16.69 3.56
CA TRP A 214 -22.46 -16.61 4.83
C TRP A 214 -23.15 -15.27 5.08
N ASP A 215 -22.65 -14.16 4.48
CA ASP A 215 -23.21 -12.80 4.58
C ASP A 215 -24.02 -12.40 3.32
N GLY A 216 -24.40 -13.36 2.50
CA GLY A 216 -25.19 -13.18 1.29
C GLY A 216 -24.34 -13.10 0.02
N ALA A 217 -24.77 -13.82 -1.01
CA ALA A 217 -24.05 -13.92 -2.27
C ALA A 217 -23.93 -12.56 -2.97
N PRO A 218 -22.71 -12.17 -3.45
CA PRO A 218 -22.51 -10.93 -4.20
C PRO A 218 -23.38 -10.86 -5.48
N GLN A 219 -23.84 -9.66 -5.82
CA GLN A 219 -24.56 -9.43 -7.08
C GLN A 219 -23.62 -9.34 -8.29
N VAL A 220 -22.37 -8.89 -8.10
CA VAL A 220 -21.31 -8.99 -9.12
C VAL A 220 -20.89 -10.46 -9.16
N LYS A 221 -21.31 -11.17 -10.21
CA LYS A 221 -21.14 -12.64 -10.31
C LYS A 221 -19.76 -13.07 -10.77
N ARG A 222 -19.07 -12.21 -11.49
CA ARG A 222 -17.74 -12.52 -12.04
C ARG A 222 -16.83 -11.30 -11.98
N LEU A 223 -15.66 -11.48 -11.42
CA LEU A 223 -14.59 -10.48 -11.38
C LEU A 223 -13.38 -11.03 -12.14
N THR A 224 -12.92 -10.31 -13.13
CA THR A 224 -11.66 -10.61 -13.83
C THR A 224 -10.65 -9.52 -13.51
N VAL A 225 -9.52 -9.89 -12.93
CA VAL A 225 -8.38 -8.99 -12.71
C VAL A 225 -7.31 -9.31 -13.73
N VAL A 226 -6.88 -8.30 -14.48
CA VAL A 226 -5.86 -8.42 -15.51
C VAL A 226 -4.58 -7.73 -15.04
N TYR A 227 -3.48 -8.45 -15.10
CA TYR A 227 -2.16 -7.90 -14.78
C TYR A 227 -1.61 -7.08 -15.93
N VAL A 228 -1.42 -5.79 -15.72
CA VAL A 228 -0.84 -4.85 -16.69
C VAL A 228 0.11 -3.92 -15.95
N PRO A 229 1.40 -4.27 -15.83
CA PRO A 229 2.35 -3.54 -14.99
C PRO A 229 2.68 -2.13 -15.50
N ASP A 230 2.61 -1.89 -16.80
CA ASP A 230 2.88 -0.57 -17.40
C ASP A 230 1.66 0.34 -17.27
N ASP A 231 1.84 1.49 -16.61
CA ASP A 231 0.78 2.47 -16.34
C ASP A 231 0.13 3.02 -17.62
N ASN A 232 0.93 3.29 -18.66
CA ASN A 232 0.40 3.81 -19.94
C ASN A 232 -0.41 2.74 -20.68
N ALA A 233 0.03 1.48 -20.64
CA ALA A 233 -0.72 0.38 -21.22
C ALA A 233 -2.07 0.18 -20.51
N ARG A 234 -2.12 0.29 -19.15
CA ARG A 234 -3.37 0.27 -18.40
C ARG A 234 -4.29 1.41 -18.81
N ALA A 235 -3.77 2.63 -18.90
CA ALA A 235 -4.54 3.79 -19.33
C ALA A 235 -5.08 3.64 -20.77
N GLN A 236 -4.30 3.07 -21.70
CA GLN A 236 -4.74 2.82 -23.07
C GLN A 236 -5.85 1.76 -23.13
N ARG A 237 -5.74 0.65 -22.37
CA ARG A 237 -6.78 -0.38 -22.29
C ARG A 237 -8.06 0.16 -21.64
N MET A 238 -7.94 1.03 -20.64
CA MET A 238 -9.08 1.75 -20.08
C MET A 238 -9.73 2.64 -21.13
N ALA A 239 -8.94 3.42 -21.87
CA ALA A 239 -9.40 4.34 -22.92
C ALA A 239 -10.07 3.64 -24.10
N SER A 240 -9.69 2.39 -24.41
CA SER A 240 -10.31 1.57 -25.46
C SER A 240 -11.66 0.94 -25.04
N GLY A 241 -12.04 1.06 -23.74
CA GLY A 241 -13.26 0.45 -23.22
C GLY A 241 -13.14 -1.07 -22.95
N GLU A 242 -11.93 -1.61 -22.96
CA GLU A 242 -11.67 -3.02 -22.64
C GLU A 242 -11.89 -3.32 -21.15
N LEU A 243 -11.67 -2.33 -20.29
CA LEU A 243 -11.74 -2.43 -18.83
C LEU A 243 -12.97 -1.72 -18.27
N ASP A 244 -13.48 -2.20 -17.14
CA ASP A 244 -14.50 -1.51 -16.35
C ASP A 244 -13.87 -0.61 -15.29
N GLY A 245 -12.59 -0.83 -14.99
CA GLY A 245 -11.83 0.03 -14.09
C GLY A 245 -10.37 -0.33 -14.02
N ALA A 246 -9.57 0.64 -13.55
CA ALA A 246 -8.14 0.48 -13.35
C ALA A 246 -7.62 1.42 -12.27
N ASN A 247 -6.63 0.99 -11.51
CA ASN A 247 -5.77 1.87 -10.75
C ASN A 247 -4.79 2.56 -11.70
N LEU A 248 -4.71 3.88 -11.66
CA LEU A 248 -3.79 4.68 -12.49
C LEU A 248 -3.11 5.76 -11.64
N PRO A 249 -1.83 6.10 -11.93
CA PRO A 249 -1.20 7.27 -11.33
C PRO A 249 -1.98 8.56 -11.60
N PRO A 250 -1.94 9.55 -10.69
CA PRO A 250 -2.79 10.74 -10.74
C PRO A 250 -2.80 11.47 -12.07
N LEU A 251 -1.64 11.71 -12.68
CA LEU A 251 -1.56 12.38 -13.99
C LEU A 251 -2.26 11.62 -15.12
N LEU A 252 -2.16 10.28 -15.11
CA LEU A 252 -2.86 9.46 -16.10
C LEU A 252 -4.35 9.37 -15.81
N ALA A 253 -4.75 9.24 -14.53
CA ALA A 253 -6.16 9.25 -14.13
C ALA A 253 -6.86 10.53 -14.56
N ASN A 254 -6.23 11.69 -14.38
CA ASN A 254 -6.78 12.98 -14.77
C ASN A 254 -7.03 13.14 -16.27
N THR A 255 -6.42 12.33 -17.13
CA THR A 255 -6.75 12.33 -18.57
C THR A 255 -8.16 11.82 -18.86
N PHE A 256 -8.84 11.25 -17.85
CA PHE A 256 -10.22 10.77 -17.93
C PHE A 256 -11.23 11.69 -17.23
N ALA A 257 -10.80 12.75 -16.53
CA ALA A 257 -11.67 13.58 -15.69
C ALA A 257 -12.83 14.24 -16.47
N ASP A 258 -12.57 14.67 -17.72
CA ASP A 258 -13.57 15.32 -18.58
C ASP A 258 -14.04 14.39 -19.71
N ARG A 259 -13.86 13.08 -19.57
CA ARG A 259 -14.19 12.11 -20.61
C ARG A 259 -15.52 11.43 -20.31
N ASP A 260 -16.49 11.59 -21.23
CA ASP A 260 -17.81 10.95 -21.11
C ASP A 260 -17.69 9.43 -20.89
N GLY A 261 -18.46 8.90 -19.95
CA GLY A 261 -18.53 7.47 -19.63
C GLY A 261 -17.45 6.99 -18.66
N TYR A 262 -16.72 7.91 -18.03
CA TYR A 262 -15.70 7.60 -17.03
C TYR A 262 -15.80 8.52 -15.80
N GLU A 263 -15.46 7.98 -14.67
CA GLU A 263 -15.32 8.68 -13.38
C GLU A 263 -13.89 8.49 -12.87
N VAL A 264 -13.27 9.57 -12.40
CA VAL A 264 -12.01 9.51 -11.66
C VAL A 264 -12.34 9.54 -10.17
N VAL A 265 -11.97 8.50 -9.45
CA VAL A 265 -12.14 8.37 -8.01
C VAL A 265 -10.78 8.50 -7.35
N ALA A 266 -10.68 9.36 -6.34
CA ALA A 266 -9.49 9.50 -5.51
C ALA A 266 -9.84 9.15 -4.06
N ASN A 267 -9.17 8.13 -3.52
CA ASN A 267 -9.33 7.74 -2.13
C ASN A 267 -8.13 8.21 -1.31
N THR A 268 -8.42 8.83 -0.17
CA THR A 268 -7.40 9.20 0.80
C THR A 268 -6.68 7.97 1.31
N SER A 269 -5.36 8.07 1.47
CA SER A 269 -4.57 6.98 2.03
C SER A 269 -3.61 7.47 3.13
N ALA A 270 -3.07 6.53 3.89
CA ALA A 270 -1.93 6.74 4.77
C ALA A 270 -0.61 6.41 4.07
N ASP A 271 -0.64 6.12 2.78
CA ASP A 271 0.50 5.78 1.96
C ASP A 271 1.42 6.98 1.75
N TRP A 272 2.59 6.96 2.37
CA TRP A 272 3.61 7.98 2.19
C TRP A 272 4.62 7.57 1.12
N ARG A 273 5.22 8.58 0.49
CA ARG A 273 6.44 8.44 -0.31
C ARG A 273 7.56 9.23 0.33
N GLY A 274 8.73 8.60 0.45
CA GLY A 274 9.91 9.20 1.05
C GLY A 274 11.20 8.62 0.52
N VAL A 275 12.27 9.40 0.63
CA VAL A 275 13.64 8.99 0.31
C VAL A 275 14.30 8.51 1.58
N THR A 276 14.79 7.28 1.60
CA THR A 276 15.59 6.75 2.71
C THR A 276 16.92 7.48 2.79
N LEU A 277 17.45 7.63 3.99
CA LEU A 277 18.77 8.24 4.23
C LEU A 277 19.66 7.21 4.94
N PRO A 278 20.29 6.28 4.21
CA PRO A 278 21.07 5.19 4.79
C PRO A 278 22.13 5.69 5.77
N ALA A 279 22.11 5.15 7.00
CA ALA A 279 23.06 5.55 8.04
C ALA A 279 24.52 5.11 7.74
N ASP A 280 24.71 4.13 6.87
CA ASP A 280 26.02 3.64 6.45
C ASP A 280 26.63 4.44 5.28
N ASN A 281 25.85 5.33 4.64
CA ASN A 281 26.36 6.20 3.59
C ASN A 281 26.89 7.49 4.20
N PRO A 282 28.17 7.88 3.95
CA PRO A 282 28.81 9.00 4.65
C PRO A 282 28.16 10.37 4.40
N VAL A 283 27.43 10.54 3.29
CA VAL A 283 26.70 11.78 2.98
C VAL A 283 25.38 11.82 3.73
N THR A 284 24.58 10.76 3.62
CA THR A 284 23.25 10.68 4.25
C THR A 284 23.31 10.37 5.75
N ALA A 285 24.42 9.86 6.26
CA ALA A 285 24.66 9.69 7.69
C ALA A 285 24.85 11.02 8.45
N ASP A 286 25.24 12.10 7.75
CA ASP A 286 25.46 13.41 8.36
C ASP A 286 24.11 14.06 8.77
N PRO A 287 23.89 14.36 10.08
CA PRO A 287 22.66 14.98 10.55
C PRO A 287 22.37 16.34 9.90
N ALA A 288 23.41 17.13 9.58
CA ALA A 288 23.25 18.40 8.89
C ALA A 288 22.73 18.20 7.47
N MET A 289 23.24 17.19 6.76
CA MET A 289 22.76 16.82 5.43
C MET A 289 21.32 16.35 5.45
N ARG A 290 20.94 15.48 6.40
CA ARG A 290 19.56 14.99 6.57
C ARG A 290 18.57 16.12 6.80
N THR A 291 18.93 17.07 7.68
CA THR A 291 18.11 18.27 7.95
C THR A 291 18.02 19.18 6.73
N ALA A 292 19.16 19.46 6.08
CA ALA A 292 19.21 20.34 4.91
C ALA A 292 18.39 19.78 3.73
N LEU A 293 18.48 18.48 3.45
CA LEU A 293 17.66 17.83 2.41
C LEU A 293 16.16 17.95 2.72
N ASN A 294 15.74 17.79 3.97
CA ASN A 294 14.34 17.96 4.38
C ASN A 294 13.84 19.40 4.18
N LEU A 295 14.69 20.42 4.42
CA LEU A 295 14.33 21.83 4.23
C LEU A 295 14.37 22.27 2.75
N ALA A 296 15.16 21.59 1.91
CA ALA A 296 15.36 21.99 0.51
C ALA A 296 14.24 21.54 -0.42
N VAL A 297 13.42 20.58 -0.02
CA VAL A 297 12.40 19.94 -0.87
C VAL A 297 11.10 20.75 -0.90
N ASP A 298 10.67 21.11 -2.11
CA ASP A 298 9.37 21.75 -2.36
C ASP A 298 8.26 20.70 -2.51
N ARG A 299 7.74 20.25 -1.37
CA ARG A 299 6.66 19.25 -1.30
C ARG A 299 5.36 19.72 -1.92
N GLY A 300 5.08 21.02 -1.80
CA GLY A 300 3.91 21.63 -2.42
C GLY A 300 3.94 21.52 -3.94
N ALA A 301 5.09 21.85 -4.55
CA ALA A 301 5.27 21.71 -6.00
C ALA A 301 5.16 20.23 -6.46
N MET A 302 5.59 19.26 -5.63
CA MET A 302 5.44 17.84 -5.96
C MET A 302 3.95 17.44 -5.96
N VAL A 303 3.17 17.87 -4.96
CA VAL A 303 1.72 17.61 -4.90
C VAL A 303 1.01 18.18 -6.12
N GLU A 304 1.29 19.42 -6.47
CA GLU A 304 0.64 20.08 -7.61
C GLU A 304 1.05 19.49 -8.97
N SER A 305 2.36 19.26 -9.18
CA SER A 305 2.88 18.95 -10.51
C SER A 305 2.96 17.46 -10.81
N ILE A 306 3.15 16.60 -9.79
CA ILE A 306 3.32 15.15 -9.96
C ILE A 306 2.05 14.42 -9.55
N LEU A 307 1.42 14.85 -8.44
CA LEU A 307 0.20 14.23 -7.96
C LEU A 307 -1.07 14.90 -8.51
N ALA A 308 -0.94 15.96 -9.31
CA ALA A 308 -2.09 16.70 -9.86
C ALA A 308 -3.11 17.13 -8.77
N GLY A 309 -2.62 17.45 -7.57
CA GLY A 309 -3.43 17.77 -6.40
C GLY A 309 -3.96 16.57 -5.60
N HIS A 310 -3.73 15.33 -6.05
CA HIS A 310 -4.18 14.11 -5.36
C HIS A 310 -3.15 13.64 -4.33
N GLY A 311 -3.07 14.35 -3.23
CA GLY A 311 -2.17 14.03 -2.13
C GLY A 311 -1.88 15.22 -1.22
N ARG A 312 -1.00 15.00 -0.26
CA ARG A 312 -0.62 16.00 0.75
C ARG A 312 0.88 15.99 0.98
N ALA A 313 1.46 17.14 1.34
CA ALA A 313 2.85 17.21 1.77
C ALA A 313 3.09 16.40 3.05
N ALA A 314 4.18 15.65 3.12
CA ALA A 314 4.55 14.84 4.28
C ALA A 314 5.88 15.31 4.88
N SER A 315 5.91 15.61 6.18
CA SER A 315 7.14 15.87 6.94
C SER A 315 7.53 14.70 7.83
N THR A 316 6.55 13.92 8.26
CA THR A 316 6.68 12.70 9.07
C THR A 316 5.85 11.58 8.44
N PRO A 317 6.05 10.31 8.81
CA PRO A 317 5.22 9.22 8.29
C PRO A 317 3.83 9.13 8.98
N VAL A 318 3.37 10.18 9.65
CA VAL A 318 2.09 10.23 10.37
C VAL A 318 1.16 11.21 9.66
N PRO A 319 0.08 10.74 9.01
CA PRO A 319 -0.92 11.61 8.40
C PRO A 319 -1.90 12.18 9.45
N GLU A 320 -2.54 13.29 9.08
CA GLU A 320 -3.52 14.00 9.92
C GLU A 320 -4.72 13.13 10.33
N VAL A 321 -5.02 12.07 9.59
CA VAL A 321 -6.14 11.16 9.88
C VAL A 321 -6.04 10.50 11.26
N TYR A 322 -4.85 10.46 11.85
CA TYR A 322 -4.66 9.93 13.22
C TYR A 322 -5.06 10.90 14.34
N GLY A 323 -5.62 12.06 14.00
CA GLY A 323 -6.25 12.97 14.97
C GLY A 323 -5.32 13.33 16.12
N ASP A 324 -5.66 12.94 17.35
CA ASP A 324 -4.90 13.27 18.56
C ASP A 324 -3.45 12.73 18.57
N ALA A 325 -3.15 11.73 17.76
CA ALA A 325 -1.79 11.19 17.60
C ALA A 325 -0.94 11.98 16.58
N TYR A 326 -1.55 12.87 15.79
CA TYR A 326 -0.83 13.74 14.87
C TYR A 326 -0.25 14.98 15.57
N GLU A 327 0.99 15.37 15.21
CA GLU A 327 1.66 16.55 15.73
C GLU A 327 1.81 17.62 14.63
N PRO A 328 0.92 18.61 14.56
CA PRO A 328 0.91 19.59 13.46
C PRO A 328 2.14 20.51 13.43
N SER A 329 2.90 20.62 14.53
CA SER A 329 4.13 21.41 14.57
C SER A 329 5.37 20.64 14.05
N ALA A 330 5.25 19.31 13.86
CA ALA A 330 6.35 18.46 13.38
C ALA A 330 6.49 18.54 11.85
N VAL A 331 6.86 19.71 11.34
CA VAL A 331 6.95 20.01 9.91
C VAL A 331 8.32 20.52 9.50
N PHE A 332 8.72 20.24 8.26
CA PHE A 332 9.86 20.84 7.60
C PHE A 332 9.37 21.93 6.65
N PRO A 333 9.53 23.22 6.98
CA PRO A 333 9.23 24.30 6.03
C PRO A 333 10.18 24.24 4.85
N PHE A 334 9.69 24.60 3.67
CA PHE A 334 10.55 24.76 2.50
C PHE A 334 11.42 26.01 2.65
N ASP A 335 12.73 25.82 2.93
CA ASP A 335 13.69 26.89 3.20
C ASP A 335 15.10 26.52 2.69
N ARG A 336 15.36 26.78 1.41
CA ARG A 336 16.66 26.53 0.79
C ARG A 336 17.79 27.36 1.41
N VAL A 337 17.50 28.59 1.79
CA VAL A 337 18.52 29.47 2.37
C VAL A 337 19.00 28.89 3.70
N ARG A 338 18.08 28.41 4.51
CA ARG A 338 18.41 27.75 5.76
C ARG A 338 19.13 26.42 5.54
N ALA A 339 18.74 25.64 4.53
CA ALA A 339 19.41 24.40 4.15
C ALA A 339 20.88 24.64 3.76
N GLU A 340 21.15 25.63 2.90
CA GLU A 340 22.50 26.02 2.50
C GLU A 340 23.36 26.49 3.68
N GLN A 341 22.76 27.25 4.61
CA GLN A 341 23.43 27.71 5.82
C GLN A 341 23.83 26.53 6.71
N ILE A 342 22.93 25.58 6.96
CA ILE A 342 23.21 24.38 7.75
C ILE A 342 24.38 23.58 7.14
N LEU A 343 24.38 23.39 5.83
CA LEU A 343 25.48 22.69 5.16
C LEU A 343 26.81 23.44 5.28
N SER A 344 26.79 24.77 5.15
CA SER A 344 27.98 25.59 5.29
C SER A 344 28.53 25.56 6.71
N ASP A 345 27.68 25.67 7.71
CA ASP A 345 28.05 25.58 9.14
C ASP A 345 28.62 24.19 9.51
N ALA A 346 28.18 23.15 8.81
CA ALA A 346 28.68 21.77 8.95
C ALA A 346 29.98 21.50 8.14
N GLY A 347 30.52 22.50 7.46
CA GLY A 347 31.78 22.40 6.68
C GLY A 347 31.60 21.87 5.26
N TRP A 348 30.39 21.73 4.76
CA TRP A 348 30.11 21.44 3.35
C TRP A 348 30.26 22.72 2.51
N VAL A 349 31.38 22.90 1.82
CA VAL A 349 31.67 24.10 1.03
C VAL A 349 31.40 23.87 -0.46
N PRO A 350 31.00 24.90 -1.25
CA PRO A 350 30.82 24.76 -2.69
C PRO A 350 32.07 24.29 -3.40
N GLY A 351 31.98 23.22 -4.19
CA GLY A 351 33.02 22.73 -5.07
C GLY A 351 33.00 23.41 -6.45
N PRO A 352 34.02 23.15 -7.30
CA PRO A 352 34.19 23.82 -8.59
C PRO A 352 33.10 23.45 -9.62
N ASP A 353 32.44 22.32 -9.46
CA ASP A 353 31.34 21.82 -10.30
C ASP A 353 29.96 22.12 -9.73
N GLY A 354 29.89 22.93 -8.66
CA GLY A 354 28.64 23.25 -7.96
C GLY A 354 28.23 22.24 -6.92
N VAL A 355 28.87 21.06 -6.84
CA VAL A 355 28.64 20.07 -5.78
C VAL A 355 29.45 20.46 -4.56
N ARG A 356 28.80 20.46 -3.38
CA ARG A 356 29.49 20.74 -2.12
C ARG A 356 30.49 19.62 -1.79
N VAL A 357 31.57 20.01 -1.13
CA VAL A 357 32.62 19.09 -0.72
C VAL A 357 32.96 19.29 0.76
N ARG A 358 33.29 18.20 1.46
CA ARG A 358 33.82 18.19 2.82
C ARG A 358 34.87 17.09 2.93
N ASP A 359 36.03 17.40 3.49
CA ASP A 359 37.16 16.46 3.67
C ASP A 359 37.56 15.72 2.39
N GLY A 360 37.41 16.38 1.22
CA GLY A 360 37.71 15.83 -0.10
C GLY A 360 36.62 14.95 -0.70
N ALA A 361 35.52 14.68 0.02
CA ALA A 361 34.37 13.93 -0.48
C ALA A 361 33.29 14.89 -1.01
N GLY A 362 32.70 14.56 -2.16
CA GLY A 362 31.58 15.31 -2.73
C GLY A 362 30.25 14.94 -2.04
N ALA A 363 29.35 15.92 -1.92
CA ALA A 363 27.97 15.70 -1.47
C ALA A 363 27.18 14.99 -2.58
N GLU A 364 27.39 13.69 -2.74
CA GLU A 364 26.82 12.89 -3.82
C GLU A 364 26.34 11.54 -3.30
N PHE A 365 25.12 11.12 -3.70
CA PHE A 365 24.59 9.80 -3.43
C PHE A 365 23.56 9.38 -4.49
N THR A 366 23.10 8.12 -4.45
CA THR A 366 22.15 7.56 -5.41
C THR A 366 20.81 7.32 -4.74
N VAL A 367 19.71 7.65 -5.44
CA VAL A 367 18.33 7.28 -5.09
C VAL A 367 17.81 6.28 -6.12
N MET A 368 17.38 5.11 -5.64
CA MET A 368 16.82 4.05 -6.45
C MET A 368 15.30 4.14 -6.50
N TYR A 369 14.72 3.69 -7.62
CA TYR A 369 13.28 3.51 -7.80
C TYR A 369 12.99 2.25 -8.64
N PHE A 370 11.74 1.74 -8.63
CA PHE A 370 11.35 0.57 -9.44
C PHE A 370 11.08 0.98 -10.90
N PRO A 371 11.64 0.27 -11.90
CA PRO A 371 11.62 0.71 -13.31
C PRO A 371 10.23 1.01 -13.90
N GLN A 372 9.21 0.27 -13.48
CA GLN A 372 7.84 0.39 -13.99
C GLN A 372 7.01 1.45 -13.25
N ASP A 373 7.52 1.96 -12.12
CA ASP A 373 6.82 2.94 -11.27
C ASP A 373 7.14 4.36 -11.71
N THR A 374 6.26 4.92 -12.53
CA THR A 374 6.42 6.28 -13.08
C THR A 374 6.35 7.34 -11.99
N LEU A 375 5.53 7.12 -10.96
CA LEU A 375 5.38 8.05 -9.85
C LEU A 375 6.65 8.14 -9.00
N ARG A 376 7.23 6.99 -8.63
CA ARG A 376 8.51 6.97 -7.90
C ARG A 376 9.65 7.58 -8.72
N ARG A 377 9.69 7.36 -10.03
CA ARG A 377 10.66 8.01 -10.92
C ARG A 377 10.54 9.52 -10.86
N ASP A 378 9.34 10.07 -11.03
CA ASP A 378 9.12 11.50 -11.14
C ASP A 378 9.37 12.21 -9.79
N LEU A 379 8.98 11.61 -8.66
CA LEU A 379 9.33 12.08 -7.33
C LEU A 379 10.84 12.05 -7.07
N SER A 380 11.55 11.00 -7.51
CA SER A 380 13.02 10.90 -7.38
C SER A 380 13.73 11.99 -8.18
N GLN A 381 13.26 12.29 -9.40
CA GLN A 381 13.82 13.35 -10.24
C GLN A 381 13.55 14.74 -9.65
N ALA A 382 12.36 14.99 -9.12
CA ALA A 382 12.03 16.24 -8.44
C ALA A 382 12.89 16.44 -7.18
N PHE A 383 13.06 15.40 -6.36
CA PHE A 383 13.95 15.41 -5.21
C PHE A 383 15.39 15.71 -5.62
N ALA A 384 15.94 15.04 -6.65
CA ALA A 384 17.28 15.28 -7.16
C ALA A 384 17.47 16.71 -7.67
N SER A 385 16.45 17.25 -8.35
CA SER A 385 16.45 18.65 -8.80
C SER A 385 16.50 19.62 -7.62
N ASP A 386 15.73 19.40 -6.57
CA ASP A 386 15.73 20.28 -5.39
C ASP A 386 17.05 20.17 -4.61
N ALA A 387 17.58 18.97 -4.42
CA ALA A 387 18.87 18.73 -3.79
C ALA A 387 20.02 19.44 -4.52
N SER A 388 19.97 19.47 -5.86
CA SER A 388 20.99 20.15 -6.68
C SER A 388 21.08 21.64 -6.42
N LYS A 389 19.96 22.29 -6.05
CA LYS A 389 19.88 23.73 -5.76
C LYS A 389 20.61 24.12 -4.48
N ILE A 390 20.88 23.16 -3.59
CA ILE A 390 21.68 23.35 -2.37
C ILE A 390 23.09 22.73 -2.50
N GLY A 391 23.49 22.32 -3.71
CA GLY A 391 24.80 21.77 -4.02
C GLY A 391 24.98 20.29 -3.65
N VAL A 392 23.88 19.51 -3.61
CA VAL A 392 23.91 18.06 -3.40
C VAL A 392 23.54 17.36 -4.71
N ARG A 393 24.43 16.48 -5.20
CA ARG A 393 24.19 15.67 -6.40
C ARG A 393 23.49 14.37 -6.02
N VAL A 394 22.31 14.16 -6.60
CA VAL A 394 21.56 12.91 -6.44
C VAL A 394 21.45 12.22 -7.80
N ASN A 395 22.03 11.03 -7.90
CA ASN A 395 21.90 10.18 -9.07
C ASN A 395 20.62 9.36 -8.94
N VAL A 396 19.78 9.36 -9.97
CA VAL A 396 18.52 8.61 -9.97
C VAL A 396 18.69 7.34 -10.79
N GLU A 397 18.45 6.16 -10.18
CA GLU A 397 18.72 4.86 -10.77
C GLU A 397 17.50 3.96 -10.72
N ALA A 398 17.11 3.38 -11.86
CA ALA A 398 16.09 2.34 -11.94
C ALA A 398 16.69 0.99 -11.53
N VAL A 399 16.12 0.34 -10.52
CA VAL A 399 16.63 -0.92 -9.95
C VAL A 399 15.51 -1.93 -9.83
N ASP A 400 15.75 -3.14 -10.32
CA ASP A 400 14.80 -4.25 -10.23
C ASP A 400 14.43 -4.57 -8.77
N ARG A 401 13.15 -4.89 -8.54
CA ARG A 401 12.61 -5.16 -7.20
C ARG A 401 13.34 -6.32 -6.50
N SER A 402 13.80 -7.32 -7.24
CA SER A 402 14.45 -8.51 -6.69
C SER A 402 15.82 -8.25 -6.06
N VAL A 403 16.51 -7.17 -6.49
CA VAL A 403 17.84 -6.80 -5.98
C VAL A 403 17.85 -5.47 -5.22
N PHE A 404 16.70 -4.81 -5.13
CA PHE A 404 16.55 -3.51 -4.51
C PHE A 404 16.87 -3.53 -3.00
N PRO A 405 16.35 -4.47 -2.18
CA PRO A 405 16.61 -4.51 -0.75
C PRO A 405 18.11 -4.65 -0.41
N ASP A 406 18.85 -5.43 -1.20
CA ASP A 406 20.28 -5.70 -0.98
C ASP A 406 21.16 -4.44 -1.13
N GLN A 407 20.64 -3.39 -1.79
CA GLN A 407 21.36 -2.15 -2.05
C GLN A 407 20.97 -1.00 -1.12
N LEU A 408 19.91 -1.16 -0.30
CA LEU A 408 19.37 -0.09 0.57
C LEU A 408 20.33 0.36 1.67
N THR A 409 21.34 -0.42 2.03
CA THR A 409 22.36 -0.01 3.00
C THR A 409 23.38 0.98 2.42
N ALA A 410 23.63 0.94 1.12
CA ALA A 410 24.61 1.79 0.43
C ALA A 410 23.96 2.92 -0.36
N LYS A 411 22.78 2.67 -0.95
CA LYS A 411 22.02 3.63 -1.77
C LYS A 411 20.72 3.98 -1.07
N ALA A 412 20.25 5.18 -1.27
CA ALA A 412 18.91 5.58 -0.87
C ALA A 412 17.85 4.93 -1.80
N GLY A 413 16.66 4.69 -1.27
CA GLY A 413 15.52 4.24 -2.06
C GLY A 413 14.35 5.21 -1.94
N LEU A 414 13.61 5.43 -3.02
CA LEU A 414 12.31 6.06 -2.91
C LEU A 414 11.28 4.99 -2.58
N LEU A 415 10.92 4.94 -1.32
CA LEU A 415 10.01 3.95 -0.75
C LEU A 415 8.64 4.54 -0.43
N GLY A 416 7.75 3.70 -0.01
CA GLY A 416 6.46 4.01 0.56
C GLY A 416 6.24 3.20 1.83
N GLY A 417 5.17 3.48 2.53
CA GLY A 417 4.74 2.75 3.71
C GLY A 417 3.34 3.18 4.12
N GLY A 418 2.81 2.51 5.15
CA GLY A 418 1.42 2.67 5.54
C GLY A 418 0.62 1.40 5.28
N ASP A 419 1.25 0.24 5.44
CA ASP A 419 0.68 -1.06 5.06
C ASP A 419 -0.57 -1.45 5.89
N LEU A 420 -0.60 -1.04 7.16
CA LEU A 420 -1.75 -1.26 8.05
C LEU A 420 -2.14 0.06 8.74
N PRO A 421 -2.84 0.98 8.04
CA PRO A 421 -3.03 2.35 8.51
C PRO A 421 -4.10 2.51 9.58
N TYR A 422 -4.55 1.45 10.22
CA TYR A 422 -5.69 1.47 11.13
C TYR A 422 -5.32 1.77 12.58
N ASP A 423 -4.01 1.81 12.88
CA ASP A 423 -3.43 2.29 14.14
C ASP A 423 -2.04 2.90 13.87
N PRO A 424 -1.64 3.98 14.56
CA PRO A 424 -0.29 4.55 14.41
C PRO A 424 0.84 3.56 14.66
N ASP A 425 0.66 2.57 15.55
CA ASP A 425 1.69 1.56 15.84
C ASP A 425 2.09 0.78 14.59
N THR A 426 1.09 0.28 13.86
CA THR A 426 1.29 -0.53 12.65
C THR A 426 1.89 0.26 11.50
N GLN A 427 1.81 1.60 11.55
CA GLN A 427 2.40 2.52 10.61
C GLN A 427 3.86 2.87 10.94
N LEU A 428 4.18 3.03 12.22
CA LEU A 428 5.41 3.69 12.65
C LEU A 428 6.49 2.73 13.15
N TYR A 429 6.08 1.63 13.79
CA TYR A 429 7.03 0.80 14.52
C TYR A 429 8.06 0.15 13.57
N SER A 430 7.62 -0.52 12.52
CA SER A 430 8.53 -1.12 11.53
C SER A 430 9.31 -0.08 10.73
N THR A 431 8.72 1.12 10.50
CA THR A 431 9.38 2.20 9.74
C THR A 431 10.52 2.86 10.54
N LEU A 432 10.38 3.04 11.86
CA LEU A 432 11.26 3.91 12.63
C LEU A 432 12.00 3.22 13.79
N HIS A 433 11.48 2.11 14.34
CA HIS A 433 12.09 1.48 15.51
C HIS A 433 13.41 0.77 15.14
N SER A 434 14.45 0.97 15.97
CA SER A 434 15.80 0.45 15.71
C SER A 434 15.92 -1.07 15.72
N SER A 435 14.95 -1.81 16.29
CA SER A 435 14.91 -3.27 16.20
C SER A 435 14.81 -3.79 14.75
N TYR A 436 14.26 -2.97 13.85
CA TYR A 436 14.17 -3.25 12.41
C TYR A 436 15.38 -2.75 11.61
N ALA A 437 16.30 -1.98 12.24
CA ALA A 437 17.53 -1.50 11.60
C ALA A 437 18.59 -2.61 11.49
N ARG A 438 18.19 -3.84 11.13
CA ARG A 438 19.08 -5.00 11.03
C ARG A 438 18.77 -5.81 9.78
N PRO A 439 19.79 -6.27 9.02
CA PRO A 439 19.56 -7.17 7.89
C PRO A 439 18.80 -8.43 8.33
N GLY A 440 17.79 -8.83 7.55
CA GLY A 440 17.02 -10.04 7.78
C GLY A 440 15.92 -9.93 8.86
N VAL A 441 15.62 -8.73 9.34
CA VAL A 441 14.46 -8.44 10.19
C VAL A 441 13.38 -7.76 9.33
N GLY A 442 12.14 -8.24 9.44
CA GLY A 442 11.02 -7.70 8.68
C GLY A 442 11.06 -8.02 7.18
N SER A 443 10.44 -7.17 6.38
CA SER A 443 10.25 -7.34 4.94
C SER A 443 11.48 -7.00 4.07
N GLY A 444 12.57 -6.54 4.66
CA GLY A 444 13.71 -5.96 3.94
C GLY A 444 13.52 -4.49 3.52
N TYR A 445 12.31 -3.95 3.69
CA TYR A 445 11.97 -2.53 3.48
C TYR A 445 11.69 -1.81 4.80
N ASP A 446 11.53 -2.55 5.90
CA ASP A 446 11.34 -2.00 7.24
C ASP A 446 12.62 -1.30 7.70
N ASN A 447 12.46 -0.12 8.31
CA ASN A 447 13.55 0.78 8.71
C ASN A 447 14.73 0.80 7.71
N ALA A 448 14.42 0.95 6.43
CA ALA A 448 15.36 0.83 5.32
C ALA A 448 16.51 1.86 5.33
N SER A 449 16.46 2.84 6.23
CA SER A 449 17.54 3.80 6.49
C SER A 449 18.56 3.30 7.51
N ASN A 450 18.36 2.13 8.12
CA ASN A 450 19.10 1.70 9.31
C ASN A 450 19.09 2.77 10.42
N TYR A 451 17.96 3.46 10.53
CA TYR A 451 17.79 4.59 11.43
C TYR A 451 17.73 4.13 12.89
N VAL A 452 18.47 4.80 13.74
CA VAL A 452 18.52 4.52 15.19
C VAL A 452 18.34 5.82 15.96
N ASN A 453 17.27 5.90 16.74
CA ASN A 453 16.99 7.02 17.61
C ASN A 453 16.33 6.55 18.91
N SER A 454 17.08 6.52 20.01
CA SER A 454 16.62 5.98 21.29
C SER A 454 15.45 6.76 21.95
N ARG A 455 15.15 7.98 21.48
CA ARG A 455 13.96 8.72 21.96
C ARG A 455 12.72 8.21 21.25
N ILE A 456 12.84 7.97 19.95
CA ILE A 456 11.78 7.38 19.12
C ILE A 456 11.51 5.96 19.58
N ASP A 457 12.55 5.13 19.77
CA ASP A 457 12.39 3.75 20.23
C ASP A 457 11.58 3.68 21.52
N ARG A 458 11.95 4.49 22.53
CA ARG A 458 11.21 4.53 23.81
C ARG A 458 9.76 4.96 23.65
N ALA A 459 9.52 6.03 22.89
CA ALA A 459 8.15 6.52 22.70
C ALA A 459 7.28 5.51 21.94
N LEU A 460 7.85 4.80 20.94
CA LEU A 460 7.16 3.71 20.24
C LEU A 460 6.88 2.53 21.15
N ASP A 461 7.85 2.12 21.99
CA ASP A 461 7.67 1.05 22.97
C ASP A 461 6.62 1.37 24.03
N ASP A 462 6.62 2.61 24.53
CA ASP A 462 5.65 3.08 25.53
C ASP A 462 4.24 3.14 24.92
N ALA A 463 4.10 3.73 23.71
CA ALA A 463 2.84 3.78 22.99
C ALA A 463 2.28 2.37 22.69
N ARG A 464 3.13 1.47 22.21
CA ARG A 464 2.75 0.09 21.84
C ARG A 464 2.14 -0.68 23.01
N ARG A 465 2.71 -0.51 24.21
CA ARG A 465 2.34 -1.24 25.43
C ARG A 465 1.29 -0.55 26.30
N SER A 466 0.93 0.68 25.97
CA SER A 466 -0.10 1.41 26.71
C SER A 466 -1.50 1.03 26.26
N VAL A 467 -2.41 0.87 27.22
CA VAL A 467 -3.86 0.74 26.98
C VAL A 467 -4.58 2.09 27.08
N ASP A 468 -3.91 3.13 27.53
CA ASP A 468 -4.47 4.48 27.63
C ASP A 468 -4.31 5.21 26.29
N ALA A 469 -5.42 5.50 25.63
CA ALA A 469 -5.43 6.14 24.33
C ALA A 469 -4.78 7.54 24.33
N ALA A 470 -4.95 8.32 25.41
CA ALA A 470 -4.37 9.66 25.50
C ALA A 470 -2.85 9.61 25.71
N ALA A 471 -2.35 8.65 26.50
CA ALA A 471 -0.92 8.40 26.64
C ALA A 471 -0.31 7.96 25.31
N ARG A 472 -0.91 6.99 24.62
CA ARG A 472 -0.48 6.55 23.28
C ARG A 472 -0.39 7.71 22.29
N ALA A 473 -1.43 8.55 22.23
CA ALA A 473 -1.44 9.71 21.35
C ALA A 473 -0.31 10.70 21.69
N ALA A 474 -0.03 10.94 22.98
CA ALA A 474 1.07 11.79 23.40
C ALA A 474 2.45 11.23 22.98
N ASP A 475 2.65 9.93 23.12
CA ASP A 475 3.88 9.25 22.72
C ASP A 475 4.08 9.32 21.18
N TYR A 476 3.05 9.12 20.37
CA TYR A 476 3.14 9.28 18.91
C TYR A 476 3.45 10.73 18.48
N ARG A 477 2.95 11.75 19.20
CA ARG A 477 3.39 13.14 18.96
C ARG A 477 4.86 13.35 19.34
N ALA A 478 5.31 12.72 20.43
CA ALA A 478 6.71 12.77 20.82
C ALA A 478 7.64 12.11 19.79
N VAL A 479 7.21 11.00 19.16
CA VAL A 479 7.90 10.37 18.02
C VAL A 479 8.09 11.37 16.89
N GLN A 480 7.04 12.07 16.45
CA GLN A 480 7.08 13.04 15.36
C GLN A 480 8.00 14.22 15.68
N THR A 481 7.92 14.75 16.90
CA THR A 481 8.80 15.83 17.36
C THR A 481 10.28 15.39 17.37
N ALA A 482 10.57 14.19 17.86
CA ALA A 482 11.92 13.65 17.86
C ALA A 482 12.45 13.37 16.44
N TYR A 483 11.56 12.93 15.55
CA TYR A 483 11.87 12.68 14.14
C TYR A 483 12.28 13.96 13.40
N VAL A 484 11.55 15.05 13.55
CA VAL A 484 11.89 16.33 12.89
C VAL A 484 13.22 16.88 13.41
N ALA A 485 13.59 16.60 14.67
CA ALA A 485 14.87 17.00 15.23
C ALA A 485 16.06 16.19 14.67
N ASP A 486 15.84 14.94 14.23
CA ASP A 486 16.87 14.07 13.66
C ASP A 486 16.21 13.07 12.68
N PRO A 487 15.95 13.47 11.42
CA PRO A 487 15.16 12.66 10.47
C PRO A 487 15.98 11.50 9.86
N GLY A 488 15.38 10.32 9.78
CA GLY A 488 15.94 9.14 9.10
C GLY A 488 15.57 9.06 7.61
N TYR A 489 14.60 9.86 7.17
CA TYR A 489 14.08 9.92 5.80
C TYR A 489 13.86 11.37 5.37
N VAL A 490 13.72 11.60 4.07
CA VAL A 490 13.04 12.78 3.55
C VAL A 490 11.63 12.35 3.14
N MET A 491 10.65 12.52 4.03
CA MET A 491 9.25 12.31 3.67
C MET A 491 8.83 13.37 2.65
N LEU A 492 8.19 12.97 1.58
CA LEU A 492 7.79 13.84 0.47
C LEU A 492 6.30 14.14 0.49
N VAL A 493 5.48 13.11 0.31
CA VAL A 493 4.04 13.23 0.17
C VAL A 493 3.30 12.06 0.79
N PHE A 494 2.03 12.27 1.16
CA PHE A 494 1.00 11.23 1.25
C PHE A 494 0.21 11.21 -0.04
N LEU A 495 -0.09 10.02 -0.56
CA LEU A 495 -0.86 9.84 -1.78
C LEU A 495 -2.36 9.79 -1.50
N ASP A 496 -3.16 10.31 -2.40
CA ASP A 496 -4.52 9.82 -2.61
C ASP A 496 -4.46 8.84 -3.79
N HIS A 497 -4.96 7.63 -3.60
CA HIS A 497 -4.92 6.63 -4.66
C HIS A 497 -6.00 6.92 -5.69
N THR A 498 -5.62 6.93 -6.96
CA THR A 498 -6.51 7.32 -8.05
C THR A 498 -6.90 6.12 -8.90
N TYR A 499 -8.18 6.10 -9.22
CA TYR A 499 -8.83 5.04 -10.00
C TYR A 499 -9.66 5.66 -11.12
N VAL A 500 -9.69 4.99 -12.26
CA VAL A 500 -10.63 5.31 -13.33
C VAL A 500 -11.66 4.21 -13.38
N VAL A 501 -12.93 4.59 -13.31
CA VAL A 501 -14.08 3.68 -13.33
C VAL A 501 -14.93 4.01 -14.53
N ARG A 502 -15.37 3.01 -15.29
CA ARG A 502 -16.36 3.19 -16.35
C ARG A 502 -17.75 3.33 -15.74
N ASP A 503 -18.54 4.25 -16.26
CA ASP A 503 -19.92 4.44 -15.84
C ASP A 503 -20.72 3.13 -15.94
N SER A 504 -21.49 2.88 -14.91
CA SER A 504 -22.33 1.69 -14.79
C SER A 504 -23.50 1.93 -13.86
N ASP A 505 -24.49 1.03 -13.88
CA ASP A 505 -25.66 1.09 -12.99
C ASP A 505 -25.37 0.53 -11.59
N TRP A 506 -24.11 0.16 -11.31
CA TRP A 506 -23.71 -0.35 -10.00
C TRP A 506 -23.72 0.75 -8.94
N THR A 507 -24.32 0.44 -7.78
CA THR A 507 -24.39 1.30 -6.59
C THR A 507 -23.79 0.57 -5.39
N GLY A 508 -23.51 1.30 -4.28
CA GLY A 508 -22.95 0.71 -3.06
C GLY A 508 -21.47 0.96 -2.87
N ARG A 509 -20.83 1.75 -3.75
CA ARG A 509 -19.45 2.19 -3.52
C ARG A 509 -19.37 3.04 -2.25
N ALA A 510 -18.35 2.82 -1.45
CA ALA A 510 -18.07 3.63 -0.26
C ALA A 510 -16.59 4.04 -0.23
N PRO A 511 -16.25 5.26 0.23
CA PRO A 511 -14.86 5.64 0.46
C PRO A 511 -14.28 4.85 1.65
N ILE A 512 -12.96 4.66 1.63
CA ILE A 512 -12.20 4.07 2.74
C ILE A 512 -10.81 4.69 2.78
N LEU A 513 -10.21 4.76 3.97
CA LEU A 513 -8.78 5.04 4.10
C LEU A 513 -7.99 3.84 3.59
N GLU A 514 -7.18 4.06 2.57
CA GLU A 514 -6.42 2.96 1.95
C GLU A 514 -5.02 2.80 2.56
N PRO A 515 -4.51 1.54 2.62
CA PRO A 515 -3.13 1.27 2.98
C PRO A 515 -2.17 1.54 1.81
N HIS A 516 -0.86 1.32 2.05
CA HIS A 516 0.16 1.38 1.00
C HIS A 516 -0.10 0.38 -0.15
N SER A 517 -0.57 -0.82 0.16
CA SER A 517 -0.98 -1.81 -0.85
C SER A 517 -2.26 -1.34 -1.54
N HIS A 518 -2.11 -0.49 -2.53
CA HIS A 518 -3.21 -0.05 -3.39
C HIS A 518 -3.47 -1.07 -4.51
N GLY A 519 -4.41 -0.78 -5.41
CA GLY A 519 -4.78 -1.64 -6.52
C GLY A 519 -6.26 -1.97 -6.52
N VAL A 520 -6.69 -2.88 -7.39
CA VAL A 520 -8.12 -3.20 -7.55
C VAL A 520 -8.72 -4.05 -6.42
N GLY A 521 -7.89 -4.49 -5.47
CA GLY A 521 -8.37 -5.00 -4.18
C GLY A 521 -9.02 -3.91 -3.32
N TRP A 522 -8.60 -2.67 -3.53
CA TRP A 522 -9.03 -1.44 -2.88
C TRP A 522 -9.86 -0.55 -3.81
N GLY A 523 -9.77 0.73 -3.62
CA GLY A 523 -10.46 1.73 -4.43
C GLY A 523 -11.98 1.59 -4.35
N PRO A 524 -12.65 1.87 -5.45
CA PRO A 524 -14.11 1.70 -5.53
C PRO A 524 -14.59 0.27 -5.30
N TRP A 525 -13.69 -0.73 -5.44
CA TRP A 525 -14.03 -2.16 -5.44
C TRP A 525 -13.74 -2.88 -4.12
N TRP A 526 -13.26 -2.19 -3.08
CA TRP A 526 -12.91 -2.83 -1.81
C TRP A 526 -14.12 -3.54 -1.17
N ASN A 527 -15.32 -2.92 -1.26
CA ASN A 527 -16.58 -3.47 -0.73
C ASN A 527 -17.47 -4.09 -1.83
N LEU A 528 -16.89 -4.71 -2.86
CA LEU A 528 -17.59 -5.23 -4.04
C LEU A 528 -18.74 -6.20 -3.71
N ARG A 529 -18.67 -6.90 -2.55
CA ARG A 529 -19.75 -7.77 -2.04
C ARG A 529 -21.06 -7.02 -1.76
N GLU A 530 -20.98 -5.71 -1.49
CA GLU A 530 -22.12 -4.87 -1.13
C GLU A 530 -22.73 -4.15 -2.34
N TRP A 531 -22.07 -4.26 -3.50
CA TRP A 531 -22.57 -3.59 -4.69
C TRP A 531 -23.89 -4.18 -5.15
N THR A 532 -24.83 -3.30 -5.47
CA THR A 532 -26.16 -3.66 -5.95
C THR A 532 -26.51 -2.95 -7.23
N ARG A 533 -27.45 -3.53 -7.98
CA ARG A 533 -28.09 -2.89 -9.13
C ARG A 533 -29.55 -2.64 -8.84
N PRO A 534 -30.12 -1.50 -9.35
CA PRO A 534 -31.54 -1.20 -9.22
C PRO A 534 -32.43 -2.21 -9.89
#